data_18227a9aea97455e6a73f43f65a8e666
#
_entry.id   18227a9aea97455e6a73f43f65a8e666
#
_cell.length_a   1.000
_cell.length_b   1.000
_cell.length_c   1.000
_cell.angle_alpha   90.00
_cell.angle_beta   90.00
_cell.angle_gamma   90.00
#
_symmetry.space_group_name_H-M   'P 1'
#
loop_
_entity.id
_entity.type
_entity.pdbx_description
1 polymer ?
#
loop_
_entity_poly.entity_id
_entity_poly.type
_entity_poly.pdbx_seq_one_letter_code
_entity_poly.pdbx_strand_id
1 'polypeptide(L)'
;MGSIIAILLFSLSLIFCLLLKLSVVYALIIGYIIFISYGLIKGHNLIVLIKKSFEGVLTVKNILLVFILIGMITALWRASGTIAFIVYMGSKLISPSILILLTFLLCSILSVLIGTSLGTAATMGVICASIGKAMGVNPYYIGGAVLSGIYFGDRCSPMSTSALLIAELTKTNLYTNIKLMIKTSVIPFIVTCLFYLLLGFKSTVSNISVDVTEIFKQNYNLNIIVIIPAILIIILSILKINVKKTMLVSIVISFIIAMFIQRDSVVALINYCIFGYHHPNERLNLMMKGGGVLSMVNVSLIVGISSSYSGIFKETKMLVSLKKHLKDFSKKTSSYFVIFLSSIISGAIACNQSLGTILTNELCGELVEKQEMAIILENTVILLVGLIPWNIAMEVPLKAIDVGIMAGVYAFYLYFLPLWNLILGVIEERNKKSYKL
;
A
#
# COMPACT_ATOMS: atom_id res chain seq x y z
N MET A 1 25.16 -5.88 20.97
CA MET A 1 24.29 -5.13 21.90
C MET A 1 23.86 -3.75 21.35
N GLY A 2 24.76 -2.88 20.92
CA GLY A 2 24.39 -1.52 20.48
C GLY A 2 23.37 -1.44 19.34
N SER A 3 23.38 -2.34 18.35
CA SER A 3 22.41 -2.37 17.25
C SER A 3 20.98 -2.66 17.74
N ILE A 4 20.81 -3.58 18.68
CA ILE A 4 19.50 -3.91 19.24
C ILE A 4 18.98 -2.72 20.05
N ILE A 5 19.83 -2.05 20.81
CA ILE A 5 19.46 -0.86 21.60
C ILE A 5 19.00 0.27 20.66
N ALA A 6 19.71 0.52 19.56
CA ALA A 6 19.32 1.55 18.59
C ALA A 6 17.95 1.25 17.94
N ILE A 7 17.69 -0.01 17.59
CA ILE A 7 16.38 -0.44 17.05
C ILE A 7 15.27 -0.28 18.10
N LEU A 8 15.52 -0.67 19.35
CA LEU A 8 14.55 -0.52 20.44
C LEU A 8 14.23 0.94 20.72
N LEU A 9 15.25 1.82 20.76
CA LEU A 9 15.04 3.27 20.94
C LEU A 9 14.20 3.86 19.80
N PHE A 10 14.46 3.47 18.56
CA PHE A 10 13.65 3.89 17.42
C PHE A 10 12.21 3.37 17.54
N SER A 11 12.01 2.09 17.89
CA SER A 11 10.68 1.53 18.07
C SER A 11 9.91 2.22 19.19
N LEU A 12 10.57 2.58 20.29
CA LEU A 12 9.98 3.36 21.38
C LEU A 12 9.58 4.76 20.90
N SER A 13 10.40 5.44 20.10
CA SER A 13 10.05 6.75 19.54
C SER A 13 8.83 6.69 18.62
N LEU A 14 8.68 5.62 17.82
CA LEU A 14 7.49 5.38 17.00
C LEU A 14 6.24 5.20 17.86
N ILE A 15 6.30 4.32 18.87
CA ILE A 15 5.17 4.06 19.78
C ILE A 15 4.80 5.34 20.51
N PHE A 16 5.78 6.11 21.00
CA PHE A 16 5.54 7.38 21.69
C PHE A 16 4.83 8.40 20.80
N CYS A 17 5.29 8.59 19.56
CA CYS A 17 4.63 9.49 18.62
C CYS A 17 3.20 9.05 18.28
N LEU A 18 2.94 7.74 18.15
CA LEU A 18 1.59 7.22 17.92
C LEU A 18 0.66 7.47 19.11
N LEU A 19 1.12 7.21 20.32
CA LEU A 19 0.34 7.43 21.54
C LEU A 19 -0.05 8.91 21.72
N LEU A 20 0.88 9.81 21.38
CA LEU A 20 0.65 11.26 21.44
C LEU A 20 -0.07 11.81 20.19
N LYS A 21 -0.45 10.97 19.24
CA LYS A 21 -1.06 11.36 17.94
C LYS A 21 -0.22 12.39 17.15
N LEU A 22 1.10 12.36 17.34
CA LEU A 22 2.04 13.19 16.59
C LEU A 22 2.31 12.60 15.21
N SER A 23 2.78 13.45 14.29
CA SER A 23 3.20 12.96 12.97
C SER A 23 4.36 11.96 13.09
N VAL A 24 4.25 10.85 12.38
CA VAL A 24 5.29 9.81 12.32
C VAL A 24 6.62 10.38 11.80
N VAL A 25 6.60 11.47 11.03
CA VAL A 25 7.80 12.16 10.55
C VAL A 25 8.74 12.53 11.71
N TYR A 26 8.22 12.95 12.86
CA TYR A 26 9.06 13.25 14.04
C TYR A 26 9.79 12.00 14.56
N ALA A 27 9.08 10.87 14.66
CA ALA A 27 9.72 9.61 15.06
C ALA A 27 10.80 9.17 14.08
N LEU A 28 10.56 9.39 12.77
CA LEU A 28 11.56 9.08 11.74
C LEU A 28 12.79 10.00 11.84
N ILE A 29 12.62 11.29 12.11
CA ILE A 29 13.75 12.19 12.35
C ILE A 29 14.56 11.75 13.57
N ILE A 30 13.88 11.42 14.68
CA ILE A 30 14.53 10.87 15.87
C ILE A 30 15.29 9.58 15.54
N GLY A 31 14.66 8.68 14.79
CA GLY A 31 15.29 7.45 14.30
C GLY A 31 16.54 7.71 13.45
N TYR A 32 16.49 8.70 12.58
CA TYR A 32 17.65 9.11 11.78
C TYR A 32 18.82 9.55 12.68
N ILE A 33 18.53 10.37 13.69
CA ILE A 33 19.55 10.81 14.67
C ILE A 33 20.11 9.61 15.45
N ILE A 34 19.26 8.70 15.90
CA ILE A 34 19.67 7.47 16.62
C ILE A 34 20.61 6.63 15.77
N PHE A 35 20.28 6.39 14.49
CA PHE A 35 21.08 5.53 13.61
C PHE A 35 22.39 6.20 13.17
N ILE A 36 22.40 7.51 12.95
CA ILE A 36 23.65 8.26 12.73
C ILE A 36 24.54 8.19 13.99
N SER A 37 23.98 8.45 15.18
CA SER A 37 24.73 8.37 16.44
C SER A 37 25.32 6.98 16.68
N TYR A 38 24.55 5.92 16.37
CA TYR A 38 25.07 4.56 16.41
C TYR A 38 26.25 4.34 15.45
N GLY A 39 26.18 4.88 14.23
CA GLY A 39 27.26 4.80 13.26
C GLY A 39 28.52 5.52 13.73
N LEU A 40 28.39 6.71 14.34
CA LEU A 40 29.50 7.48 14.92
C LEU A 40 30.16 6.73 16.09
N ILE A 41 29.37 6.15 17.00
CA ILE A 41 29.86 5.32 18.11
C ILE A 41 30.64 4.10 17.59
N LYS A 42 30.29 3.58 16.42
CA LYS A 42 30.99 2.48 15.75
C LYS A 42 32.27 2.93 15.00
N GLY A 43 32.60 4.20 15.02
CA GLY A 43 33.83 4.76 14.40
C GLY A 43 33.67 5.15 12.92
N HIS A 44 32.43 5.17 12.38
CA HIS A 44 32.20 5.64 11.01
C HIS A 44 32.22 7.16 10.94
N ASN A 45 32.75 7.72 9.85
CA ASN A 45 32.77 9.15 9.63
C ASN A 45 31.38 9.70 9.32
N LEU A 46 31.01 10.85 9.93
CA LEU A 46 29.71 11.50 9.73
C LEU A 46 29.42 11.79 8.25
N ILE A 47 30.41 12.28 7.50
CA ILE A 47 30.28 12.62 6.09
C ILE A 47 29.92 11.37 5.27
N VAL A 48 30.55 10.23 5.58
CA VAL A 48 30.29 8.95 4.92
C VAL A 48 28.85 8.50 5.22
N LEU A 49 28.40 8.58 6.49
CA LEU A 49 27.04 8.20 6.89
C LEU A 49 25.99 9.07 6.19
N ILE A 50 26.21 10.40 6.12
CA ILE A 50 25.30 11.31 5.40
C ILE A 50 25.27 10.98 3.91
N LYS A 51 26.44 10.76 3.26
CA LYS A 51 26.49 10.36 1.85
C LYS A 51 25.73 9.06 1.61
N LYS A 52 25.92 8.06 2.46
CA LYS A 52 25.18 6.78 2.38
C LYS A 52 23.68 6.94 2.61
N SER A 53 23.28 7.86 3.50
CA SER A 53 21.87 8.21 3.68
C SER A 53 21.26 8.76 2.38
N PHE A 54 21.93 9.65 1.68
CA PHE A 54 21.48 10.17 0.39
C PHE A 54 21.41 9.08 -0.69
N GLU A 55 22.37 8.16 -0.74
CA GLU A 55 22.31 6.99 -1.61
C GLU A 55 21.04 6.17 -1.34
N GLY A 56 20.65 5.99 -0.06
CA GLY A 56 19.40 5.36 0.34
C GLY A 56 18.15 6.08 -0.20
N VAL A 57 18.10 7.41 -0.08
CA VAL A 57 16.99 8.22 -0.62
C VAL A 57 16.88 8.11 -2.14
N LEU A 58 18.01 8.07 -2.86
CA LEU A 58 18.00 7.95 -4.32
C LEU A 58 17.37 6.63 -4.81
N THR A 59 17.37 5.57 -4.00
CA THR A 59 16.73 4.31 -4.37
C THR A 59 15.22 4.44 -4.56
N VAL A 60 14.58 5.41 -3.91
CA VAL A 60 13.12 5.62 -3.93
C VAL A 60 12.65 6.76 -4.83
N LYS A 61 13.54 7.38 -5.61
CA LYS A 61 13.19 8.49 -6.53
C LYS A 61 12.00 8.17 -7.45
N ASN A 62 11.92 6.93 -7.90
CA ASN A 62 10.83 6.47 -8.77
C ASN A 62 9.48 6.41 -8.04
N ILE A 63 9.48 6.13 -6.75
CA ILE A 63 8.28 6.10 -5.90
C ILE A 63 7.79 7.52 -5.67
N LEU A 64 8.72 8.47 -5.38
CA LEU A 64 8.38 9.88 -5.20
C LEU A 64 7.73 10.48 -6.46
N LEU A 65 8.20 10.10 -7.65
CA LEU A 65 7.57 10.51 -8.91
C LEU A 65 6.15 9.95 -9.05
N VAL A 66 5.92 8.70 -8.65
CA VAL A 66 4.57 8.12 -8.63
C VAL A 66 3.65 8.87 -7.68
N PHE A 67 4.12 9.36 -6.54
CA PHE A 67 3.30 10.17 -5.62
C PHE A 67 2.82 11.48 -6.24
N ILE A 68 3.67 12.15 -7.01
CA ILE A 68 3.27 13.34 -7.77
C ILE A 68 2.14 12.99 -8.74
N LEU A 69 2.29 11.89 -9.49
CA LEU A 69 1.26 11.44 -10.43
C LEU A 69 -0.05 11.04 -9.72
N ILE A 70 0.01 10.39 -8.55
CA ILE A 70 -1.16 10.05 -7.74
C ILE A 70 -1.89 11.33 -7.30
N GLY A 71 -1.16 12.33 -6.81
CA GLY A 71 -1.74 13.60 -6.42
C GLY A 71 -2.48 14.29 -7.58
N MET A 72 -1.83 14.39 -8.75
CA MET A 72 -2.40 15.01 -9.93
C MET A 72 -3.61 14.25 -10.47
N ILE A 73 -3.52 12.94 -10.66
CA ILE A 73 -4.60 12.14 -11.23
C ILE A 73 -5.86 12.17 -10.36
N THR A 74 -5.68 12.06 -9.03
CA THR A 74 -6.81 12.06 -8.10
C THR A 74 -7.53 13.40 -8.06
N ALA A 75 -6.85 14.53 -8.27
CA ALA A 75 -7.46 15.85 -8.38
C ALA A 75 -8.16 16.03 -9.75
N LEU A 76 -7.48 15.66 -10.83
CA LEU A 76 -8.03 15.85 -12.18
C LEU A 76 -9.19 14.93 -12.52
N TRP A 77 -9.24 13.71 -11.97
CA TRP A 77 -10.41 12.84 -12.10
C TRP A 77 -11.66 13.41 -11.42
N ARG A 78 -11.47 14.20 -10.36
CA ARG A 78 -12.56 14.96 -9.74
C ARG A 78 -12.98 16.15 -10.60
N ALA A 79 -12.02 16.93 -11.07
CA ALA A 79 -12.26 18.09 -11.91
C ALA A 79 -12.92 17.72 -13.26
N SER A 80 -12.42 16.68 -13.94
CA SER A 80 -12.97 16.22 -15.22
C SER A 80 -14.38 15.63 -15.16
N GLY A 81 -14.90 15.38 -13.95
CA GLY A 81 -16.18 14.69 -13.76
C GLY A 81 -16.09 13.16 -13.91
N THR A 82 -14.90 12.61 -14.11
CA THR A 82 -14.68 11.13 -14.22
C THR A 82 -15.23 10.42 -12.99
N ILE A 83 -14.85 10.86 -11.78
CA ILE A 83 -15.34 10.27 -10.53
C ILE A 83 -16.84 10.51 -10.39
N ALA A 84 -17.32 11.72 -10.69
CA ALA A 84 -18.75 12.06 -10.60
C ALA A 84 -19.61 11.13 -11.48
N PHE A 85 -19.19 10.87 -12.73
CA PHE A 85 -19.87 9.96 -13.64
C PHE A 85 -19.87 8.51 -13.13
N ILE A 86 -18.72 8.02 -12.66
CA ILE A 86 -18.60 6.65 -12.16
C ILE A 86 -19.46 6.47 -10.90
N VAL A 87 -19.46 7.44 -9.99
CA VAL A 87 -20.31 7.41 -8.79
C VAL A 87 -21.78 7.44 -9.16
N TYR A 88 -22.17 8.31 -10.09
CA TYR A 88 -23.54 8.41 -10.58
C TYR A 88 -24.03 7.10 -11.19
N MET A 89 -23.23 6.43 -12.01
CA MET A 89 -23.58 5.14 -12.60
C MET A 89 -23.51 4.00 -11.57
N GLY A 90 -22.47 3.98 -10.75
CA GLY A 90 -22.24 2.95 -9.72
C GLY A 90 -23.35 2.95 -8.66
N SER A 91 -23.81 4.10 -8.21
CA SER A 91 -24.90 4.22 -7.23
C SER A 91 -26.26 3.71 -7.74
N LYS A 92 -26.45 3.63 -9.05
CA LYS A 92 -27.65 3.05 -9.66
C LYS A 92 -27.59 1.54 -9.83
N LEU A 93 -26.38 0.98 -9.98
CA LEU A 93 -26.19 -0.43 -10.35
C LEU A 93 -25.76 -1.29 -9.16
N ILE A 94 -25.11 -0.73 -8.17
CA ILE A 94 -24.48 -1.46 -7.07
C ILE A 94 -25.27 -1.26 -5.79
N SER A 95 -25.66 -2.37 -5.15
CA SER A 95 -26.24 -2.32 -3.81
C SER A 95 -25.14 -2.04 -2.76
N PRO A 96 -25.41 -1.17 -1.75
CA PRO A 96 -24.49 -0.93 -0.65
C PRO A 96 -24.03 -2.21 0.06
N SER A 97 -24.92 -3.20 0.17
CA SER A 97 -24.65 -4.47 0.86
C SER A 97 -23.56 -5.31 0.21
N ILE A 98 -23.36 -5.19 -1.09
CA ILE A 98 -22.31 -5.95 -1.83
C ILE A 98 -21.10 -5.09 -2.19
N LEU A 99 -21.16 -3.77 -1.98
CA LEU A 99 -20.11 -2.84 -2.41
C LEU A 99 -18.75 -3.17 -1.77
N ILE A 100 -18.72 -3.55 -0.49
CA ILE A 100 -17.46 -3.84 0.23
C ILE A 100 -16.77 -5.07 -0.39
N LEU A 101 -17.54 -6.15 -0.63
CA LEU A 101 -17.03 -7.34 -1.31
C LEU A 101 -16.59 -7.01 -2.74
N LEU A 102 -17.39 -6.26 -3.48
CA LEU A 102 -17.09 -5.87 -4.85
C LEU A 102 -15.81 -5.01 -4.91
N THR A 103 -15.60 -4.12 -3.95
CA THR A 103 -14.37 -3.34 -3.81
C THR A 103 -13.14 -4.25 -3.69
N PHE A 104 -13.19 -5.25 -2.82
CA PHE A 104 -12.11 -6.22 -2.67
C PHE A 104 -11.83 -6.97 -3.97
N LEU A 105 -12.87 -7.48 -4.64
CA LEU A 105 -12.73 -8.25 -5.88
C LEU A 105 -12.21 -7.38 -7.04
N LEU A 106 -12.76 -6.19 -7.25
CA LEU A 106 -12.32 -5.28 -8.32
C LEU A 106 -10.87 -4.81 -8.12
N CYS A 107 -10.50 -4.46 -6.88
CA CYS A 107 -9.12 -4.11 -6.56
C CYS A 107 -8.18 -5.31 -6.75
N SER A 108 -8.61 -6.53 -6.40
CA SER A 108 -7.82 -7.75 -6.61
C SER A 108 -7.56 -8.02 -8.09
N ILE A 109 -8.61 -7.99 -8.90
CA ILE A 109 -8.52 -8.24 -10.35
C ILE A 109 -7.63 -7.18 -11.02
N LEU A 110 -7.89 -5.91 -10.75
CA LEU A 110 -7.13 -4.83 -11.38
C LEU A 110 -5.66 -4.83 -10.92
N SER A 111 -5.39 -5.15 -9.65
CA SER A 111 -4.03 -5.23 -9.11
C SER A 111 -3.23 -6.37 -9.75
N VAL A 112 -3.86 -7.52 -10.03
CA VAL A 112 -3.21 -8.60 -10.80
C VAL A 112 -2.85 -8.15 -12.21
N LEU A 113 -3.72 -7.37 -12.85
CA LEU A 113 -3.49 -6.86 -14.21
C LEU A 113 -2.40 -5.80 -14.27
N ILE A 114 -2.43 -4.83 -13.36
CA ILE A 114 -1.47 -3.70 -13.31
C ILE A 114 -0.13 -4.13 -12.71
N GLY A 115 -0.15 -5.04 -11.74
CA GLY A 115 1.05 -5.50 -11.02
C GLY A 115 1.59 -4.47 -10.01
N THR A 116 0.77 -3.55 -9.51
CA THR A 116 1.20 -2.60 -8.48
C THR A 116 0.05 -2.21 -7.54
N SER A 117 0.31 -2.30 -6.24
CA SER A 117 -0.63 -1.89 -5.18
C SER A 117 -0.95 -0.39 -5.26
N LEU A 118 0.08 0.46 -5.43
CA LEU A 118 -0.10 1.91 -5.47
C LEU A 118 -0.90 2.38 -6.70
N GLY A 119 -0.63 1.81 -7.87
CA GLY A 119 -1.36 2.12 -9.10
C GLY A 119 -2.85 1.74 -8.99
N THR A 120 -3.13 0.57 -8.41
CA THR A 120 -4.50 0.10 -8.21
C THR A 120 -5.25 0.94 -7.16
N ALA A 121 -4.59 1.31 -6.07
CA ALA A 121 -5.19 2.19 -5.05
C ALA A 121 -5.59 3.55 -5.64
N ALA A 122 -4.68 4.17 -6.43
CA ALA A 122 -4.92 5.47 -7.06
C ALA A 122 -5.97 5.45 -8.18
N THR A 123 -6.39 4.28 -8.61
CA THR A 123 -7.37 4.10 -9.70
C THR A 123 -8.64 3.43 -9.16
N MET A 124 -8.69 2.10 -9.13
CA MET A 124 -9.88 1.37 -8.66
C MET A 124 -10.20 1.67 -7.19
N GLY A 125 -9.18 1.85 -6.33
CA GLY A 125 -9.38 2.23 -4.94
C GLY A 125 -10.12 3.55 -4.81
N VAL A 126 -9.72 4.58 -5.57
CA VAL A 126 -10.38 5.90 -5.59
C VAL A 126 -11.82 5.80 -6.09
N ILE A 127 -12.06 5.00 -7.12
CA ILE A 127 -13.40 4.75 -7.66
C ILE A 127 -14.30 4.13 -6.58
N CYS A 128 -13.89 3.01 -6.01
CA CYS A 128 -14.67 2.29 -5.00
C CYS A 128 -14.91 3.13 -3.74
N ALA A 129 -13.89 3.87 -3.28
CA ALA A 129 -14.01 4.76 -2.13
C ALA A 129 -14.99 5.91 -2.38
N SER A 130 -14.97 6.47 -3.59
CA SER A 130 -15.89 7.53 -3.99
C SER A 130 -17.34 7.04 -4.05
N ILE A 131 -17.59 5.85 -4.61
CA ILE A 131 -18.91 5.20 -4.60
C ILE A 131 -19.36 4.94 -3.16
N GLY A 132 -18.48 4.36 -2.32
CA GLY A 132 -18.79 4.06 -0.93
C GLY A 132 -19.15 5.31 -0.12
N LYS A 133 -18.42 6.40 -0.32
CA LYS A 133 -18.69 7.70 0.32
C LYS A 133 -20.05 8.25 -0.12
N ALA A 134 -20.38 8.18 -1.40
CA ALA A 134 -21.66 8.61 -1.96
C ALA A 134 -22.83 7.76 -1.44
N MET A 135 -22.63 6.48 -1.21
CA MET A 135 -23.64 5.56 -0.69
C MET A 135 -23.72 5.53 0.85
N GLY A 136 -22.94 6.34 1.55
CA GLY A 136 -22.91 6.39 3.02
C GLY A 136 -22.32 5.14 3.68
N VAL A 137 -21.56 4.32 2.94
CA VAL A 137 -20.87 3.15 3.49
C VAL A 137 -19.69 3.61 4.34
N ASN A 138 -19.45 2.94 5.46
CA ASN A 138 -18.34 3.27 6.35
C ASN A 138 -17.00 3.26 5.58
N PRO A 139 -16.26 4.39 5.53
CA PRO A 139 -15.04 4.51 4.75
C PRO A 139 -13.93 3.55 5.20
N TYR A 140 -13.90 3.16 6.47
CA TYR A 140 -12.90 2.21 6.97
C TYR A 140 -13.11 0.80 6.40
N TYR A 141 -14.37 0.38 6.15
CA TYR A 141 -14.66 -0.92 5.53
C TYR A 141 -14.19 -0.94 4.08
N ILE A 142 -14.47 0.13 3.34
CA ILE A 142 -13.99 0.28 1.97
C ILE A 142 -12.46 0.34 1.93
N GLY A 143 -11.83 1.12 2.80
CA GLY A 143 -10.37 1.22 2.88
C GLY A 143 -9.70 -0.12 3.18
N GLY A 144 -10.26 -0.91 4.10
CA GLY A 144 -9.80 -2.26 4.40
C GLY A 144 -9.93 -3.21 3.22
N ALA A 145 -11.05 -3.14 2.49
CA ALA A 145 -11.28 -3.93 1.28
C ALA A 145 -10.32 -3.54 0.15
N VAL A 146 -10.04 -2.23 -0.03
CA VAL A 146 -9.04 -1.74 -0.98
C VAL A 146 -7.66 -2.28 -0.63
N LEU A 147 -7.19 -2.13 0.63
CA LEU A 147 -5.90 -2.66 1.07
C LEU A 147 -5.79 -4.15 0.81
N SER A 148 -6.80 -4.93 1.18
CA SER A 148 -6.83 -6.38 0.93
C SER A 148 -6.72 -6.72 -0.55
N GLY A 149 -7.46 -6.02 -1.40
CA GLY A 149 -7.50 -6.28 -2.84
C GLY A 149 -6.21 -5.92 -3.56
N ILE A 150 -5.65 -4.73 -3.27
CA ILE A 150 -4.41 -4.29 -3.93
C ILE A 150 -3.23 -5.19 -3.60
N TYR A 151 -3.15 -5.72 -2.38
CA TYR A 151 -2.06 -6.60 -1.98
C TYR A 151 -2.24 -8.05 -2.43
N PHE A 152 -3.47 -8.51 -2.62
CA PHE A 152 -3.69 -9.78 -3.30
C PHE A 152 -3.08 -9.77 -4.71
N GLY A 153 -3.36 -8.73 -5.48
CA GLY A 153 -2.87 -8.62 -6.85
C GLY A 153 -1.39 -8.28 -6.95
N ASP A 154 -0.88 -7.38 -6.12
CA ASP A 154 0.54 -7.03 -6.09
C ASP A 154 1.41 -8.27 -5.86
N ARG A 155 0.96 -9.19 -5.03
CA ARG A 155 1.59 -10.45 -4.73
C ARG A 155 1.48 -11.47 -5.89
N CYS A 156 0.30 -11.63 -6.48
CA CYS A 156 0.01 -12.71 -7.44
C CYS A 156 0.19 -12.31 -8.92
N SER A 157 0.68 -11.10 -9.20
CA SER A 157 0.86 -10.61 -10.58
C SER A 157 2.26 -10.92 -11.12
N PRO A 158 2.35 -11.42 -12.36
CA PRO A 158 3.65 -11.57 -13.04
C PRO A 158 4.29 -10.22 -13.42
N MET A 159 3.55 -9.12 -13.31
CA MET A 159 4.02 -7.75 -13.54
C MET A 159 4.45 -7.06 -12.24
N SER A 160 4.28 -7.70 -11.09
CA SER A 160 4.59 -7.12 -9.79
C SER A 160 6.09 -6.96 -9.57
N THR A 161 6.49 -5.77 -9.15
CA THR A 161 7.87 -5.48 -8.77
C THR A 161 8.28 -6.17 -7.47
N SER A 162 7.34 -6.41 -6.55
CA SER A 162 7.59 -7.13 -5.30
C SER A 162 7.79 -8.63 -5.56
N ALA A 163 6.95 -9.25 -6.39
CA ALA A 163 7.09 -10.65 -6.77
C ALA A 163 8.39 -10.91 -7.57
N LEU A 164 8.74 -10.00 -8.49
CA LEU A 164 10.01 -10.06 -9.22
C LEU A 164 11.21 -9.92 -8.28
N LEU A 165 11.17 -8.97 -7.33
CA LEU A 165 12.21 -8.77 -6.33
C LEU A 165 12.44 -10.03 -5.49
N ILE A 166 11.38 -10.68 -5.02
CA ILE A 166 11.48 -11.90 -4.22
C ILE A 166 12.04 -13.05 -5.04
N ALA A 167 11.59 -13.23 -6.28
CA ALA A 167 12.12 -14.25 -7.17
C ALA A 167 13.63 -14.07 -7.42
N GLU A 168 14.10 -12.83 -7.55
CA GLU A 168 15.51 -12.49 -7.71
C GLU A 168 16.31 -12.74 -6.42
N LEU A 169 15.82 -12.27 -5.26
CA LEU A 169 16.48 -12.44 -3.96
C LEU A 169 16.65 -13.90 -3.58
N THR A 170 15.61 -14.70 -3.81
CA THR A 170 15.61 -16.13 -3.47
C THR A 170 16.15 -17.03 -4.58
N LYS A 171 16.41 -16.46 -5.77
CA LYS A 171 16.83 -17.19 -6.99
C LYS A 171 15.84 -18.30 -7.37
N THR A 172 14.55 -17.98 -7.37
CA THR A 172 13.44 -18.88 -7.71
C THR A 172 12.74 -18.45 -8.99
N ASN A 173 11.91 -19.32 -9.55
CA ASN A 173 11.14 -18.99 -10.76
C ASN A 173 9.84 -18.26 -10.38
N LEU A 174 9.63 -17.08 -10.94
CA LEU A 174 8.47 -16.23 -10.69
C LEU A 174 7.13 -16.95 -10.95
N TYR A 175 7.01 -17.66 -12.07
CA TYR A 175 5.74 -18.32 -12.41
C TYR A 175 5.44 -19.51 -11.49
N THR A 176 6.47 -20.21 -11.02
CA THR A 176 6.32 -21.26 -10.00
C THR A 176 5.87 -20.65 -8.69
N ASN A 177 6.47 -19.50 -8.29
CA ASN A 177 6.05 -18.77 -7.10
C ASN A 177 4.58 -18.36 -7.20
N ILE A 178 4.14 -17.77 -8.33
CA ILE A 178 2.74 -17.34 -8.52
C ILE A 178 1.77 -18.51 -8.37
N LYS A 179 2.07 -19.67 -8.96
CA LYS A 179 1.22 -20.87 -8.78
C LYS A 179 1.07 -21.27 -7.30
N LEU A 180 2.16 -21.26 -6.55
CA LEU A 180 2.17 -21.59 -5.13
C LEU A 180 1.47 -20.50 -4.30
N MET A 181 1.67 -19.23 -4.63
CA MET A 181 0.98 -18.10 -4.01
C MET A 181 -0.54 -18.18 -4.17
N ILE A 182 -1.01 -18.49 -5.37
CA ILE A 182 -2.44 -18.68 -5.62
C ILE A 182 -2.95 -19.86 -4.78
N LYS A 183 -2.25 -21.00 -4.79
CA LYS A 183 -2.64 -22.19 -4.01
C LYS A 183 -2.76 -21.88 -2.51
N THR A 184 -1.80 -21.17 -1.94
CA THR A 184 -1.80 -20.80 -0.51
C THR A 184 -2.84 -19.75 -0.16
N SER A 185 -3.34 -18.99 -1.15
CA SER A 185 -4.30 -17.91 -0.97
C SER A 185 -5.76 -18.35 -0.98
N VAL A 186 -6.11 -19.50 -1.56
CA VAL A 186 -7.50 -19.87 -1.84
C VAL A 186 -8.38 -19.78 -0.59
N ILE A 187 -7.97 -20.43 0.50
CA ILE A 187 -8.76 -20.43 1.74
C ILE A 187 -8.84 -19.04 2.36
N PRO A 188 -7.72 -18.30 2.59
CA PRO A 188 -7.77 -16.93 3.10
C PRO A 188 -8.58 -15.98 2.22
N PHE A 189 -8.53 -16.14 0.90
CA PHE A 189 -9.29 -15.32 -0.05
C PHE A 189 -10.81 -15.54 0.11
N ILE A 190 -11.25 -16.81 0.15
CA ILE A 190 -12.67 -17.16 0.34
C ILE A 190 -13.17 -16.64 1.70
N VAL A 191 -12.39 -16.85 2.76
CA VAL A 191 -12.73 -16.36 4.10
C VAL A 191 -12.85 -14.82 4.09
N THR A 192 -11.93 -14.13 3.42
CA THR A 192 -11.98 -12.68 3.27
C THR A 192 -13.24 -12.22 2.52
N CYS A 193 -13.62 -12.91 1.44
CA CYS A 193 -14.86 -12.63 0.71
C CYS A 193 -16.08 -12.77 1.63
N LEU A 194 -16.14 -13.82 2.44
CA LEU A 194 -17.25 -14.03 3.38
C LEU A 194 -17.32 -12.92 4.44
N PHE A 195 -16.17 -12.51 4.99
CA PHE A 195 -16.13 -11.39 5.95
C PHE A 195 -16.58 -10.08 5.34
N TYR A 196 -16.17 -9.74 4.11
CA TYR A 196 -16.64 -8.52 3.45
C TYR A 196 -18.12 -8.58 3.06
N LEU A 197 -18.63 -9.75 2.70
CA LEU A 197 -20.04 -9.95 2.47
C LEU A 197 -20.86 -9.72 3.75
N LEU A 198 -20.43 -10.31 4.88
CA LEU A 198 -21.07 -10.13 6.18
C LEU A 198 -21.03 -8.67 6.66
N LEU A 199 -19.90 -7.97 6.46
CA LEU A 199 -19.80 -6.54 6.75
C LEU A 199 -20.77 -5.71 5.91
N GLY A 200 -20.94 -6.08 4.65
CA GLY A 200 -21.88 -5.42 3.75
C GLY A 200 -23.33 -5.52 4.25
N PHE A 201 -23.75 -6.68 4.69
CA PHE A 201 -25.10 -6.88 5.26
C PHE A 201 -25.29 -6.17 6.62
N LYS A 202 -24.24 -6.03 7.42
CA LYS A 202 -24.30 -5.27 8.69
C LYS A 202 -24.24 -3.75 8.51
N SER A 203 -23.82 -3.29 7.33
CA SER A 203 -23.72 -1.87 7.03
C SER A 203 -25.13 -1.31 6.91
N THR A 204 -25.63 -0.69 7.99
CA THR A 204 -26.87 0.08 7.97
C THR A 204 -26.67 1.31 7.13
N VAL A 205 -27.12 1.26 5.91
CA VAL A 205 -27.13 2.43 5.05
C VAL A 205 -28.34 3.27 5.39
N SER A 206 -28.13 4.43 5.97
CA SER A 206 -29.17 5.46 6.01
C SER A 206 -29.56 5.79 4.56
N ASN A 207 -30.86 5.93 4.29
CA ASN A 207 -31.46 6.19 2.98
C ASN A 207 -30.97 7.55 2.36
N ILE A 208 -29.68 7.63 1.98
CA ILE A 208 -29.06 8.85 1.43
C ILE A 208 -29.10 8.84 -0.11
N SER A 209 -29.65 7.80 -0.73
CA SER A 209 -29.44 7.48 -2.15
C SER A 209 -30.11 8.43 -3.16
N VAL A 210 -31.12 9.20 -2.81
CA VAL A 210 -31.85 10.03 -3.80
C VAL A 210 -31.17 11.37 -4.07
N ASP A 211 -30.55 11.96 -3.03
CA ASP A 211 -30.00 13.33 -3.09
C ASP A 211 -28.63 13.41 -3.80
N VAL A 212 -27.82 12.35 -3.69
CA VAL A 212 -26.43 12.32 -4.21
C VAL A 212 -26.37 12.32 -5.74
N THR A 213 -27.21 11.51 -6.38
CA THR A 213 -27.26 11.42 -7.85
C THR A 213 -27.70 12.73 -8.48
N GLU A 214 -28.61 13.45 -7.82
CA GLU A 214 -29.13 14.73 -8.30
C GLU A 214 -28.10 15.85 -8.15
N ILE A 215 -27.36 15.89 -7.05
CA ILE A 215 -26.26 16.84 -6.83
C ILE A 215 -25.17 16.70 -7.91
N PHE A 216 -24.78 15.46 -8.27
CA PHE A 216 -23.81 15.26 -9.35
C PHE A 216 -24.34 15.72 -10.71
N LYS A 217 -25.61 15.42 -11.04
CA LYS A 217 -26.23 15.80 -12.30
C LYS A 217 -26.35 17.32 -12.47
N GLN A 218 -26.57 18.06 -11.38
CA GLN A 218 -26.71 19.53 -11.41
C GLN A 218 -25.36 20.25 -11.53
N ASN A 219 -24.26 19.64 -11.01
CA ASN A 219 -22.97 20.31 -10.90
C ASN A 219 -21.92 19.82 -11.90
N TYR A 220 -22.14 18.70 -12.59
CA TYR A 220 -21.24 18.16 -13.58
C TYR A 220 -21.94 17.89 -14.91
N ASN A 221 -21.22 18.12 -15.99
CA ASN A 221 -21.61 17.62 -17.31
C ASN A 221 -21.26 16.13 -17.39
N LEU A 222 -22.24 15.26 -17.08
CA LEU A 222 -22.09 13.80 -17.04
C LEU A 222 -22.16 13.17 -18.45
N ASN A 223 -21.40 13.70 -19.39
CA ASN A 223 -21.24 13.09 -20.71
C ASN A 223 -20.42 11.79 -20.59
N ILE A 224 -20.72 10.79 -21.42
CA ILE A 224 -20.00 9.53 -21.44
C ILE A 224 -18.49 9.68 -21.71
N ILE A 225 -18.08 10.76 -22.36
CA ILE A 225 -16.68 11.08 -22.66
C ILE A 225 -15.86 11.24 -21.37
N VAL A 226 -16.46 11.67 -20.27
CA VAL A 226 -15.75 11.90 -19.00
C VAL A 226 -15.22 10.60 -18.35
N ILE A 227 -15.68 9.41 -18.78
CA ILE A 227 -15.17 8.12 -18.30
C ILE A 227 -13.88 7.69 -19.00
N ILE A 228 -13.54 8.30 -20.13
CA ILE A 228 -12.37 7.91 -20.95
C ILE A 228 -11.08 7.83 -20.14
N PRO A 229 -10.72 8.76 -19.24
CA PRO A 229 -9.50 8.66 -18.45
C PRO A 229 -9.39 7.38 -17.63
N ALA A 230 -10.52 6.91 -17.05
CA ALA A 230 -10.56 5.68 -16.27
C ALA A 230 -10.47 4.43 -17.16
N ILE A 231 -11.18 4.42 -18.28
CA ILE A 231 -11.13 3.32 -19.26
C ILE A 231 -9.72 3.18 -19.84
N LEU A 232 -9.04 4.27 -20.15
CA LEU A 232 -7.68 4.27 -20.68
C LEU A 232 -6.69 3.63 -19.71
N ILE A 233 -6.82 3.86 -18.41
CA ILE A 233 -5.97 3.18 -17.41
C ILE A 233 -6.15 1.67 -17.49
N ILE A 234 -7.38 1.20 -17.58
CA ILE A 234 -7.67 -0.24 -17.67
C ILE A 234 -7.10 -0.81 -18.96
N ILE A 235 -7.37 -0.19 -20.10
CA ILE A 235 -6.89 -0.65 -21.41
C ILE A 235 -5.36 -0.67 -21.47
N LEU A 236 -4.70 0.43 -21.08
CA LEU A 236 -3.25 0.53 -21.12
C LEU A 236 -2.57 -0.43 -20.13
N SER A 237 -3.24 -0.74 -19.00
CA SER A 237 -2.78 -1.75 -18.05
C SER A 237 -2.87 -3.17 -18.63
N ILE A 238 -3.96 -3.50 -19.31
CA ILE A 238 -4.12 -4.79 -20.04
C ILE A 238 -3.06 -4.92 -21.14
N LEU A 239 -2.72 -3.82 -21.82
CA LEU A 239 -1.65 -3.75 -22.80
C LEU A 239 -0.25 -3.76 -22.18
N LYS A 240 -0.13 -3.92 -20.86
CA LYS A 240 1.13 -3.99 -20.10
C LYS A 240 2.00 -2.73 -20.23
N ILE A 241 1.41 -1.58 -20.47
CA ILE A 241 2.12 -0.30 -20.50
C ILE A 241 2.51 0.11 -19.09
N ASN A 242 3.70 0.68 -18.94
CA ASN A 242 4.23 1.11 -17.65
C ASN A 242 3.24 2.06 -16.93
N VAL A 243 2.98 1.79 -15.64
CA VAL A 243 2.00 2.49 -14.80
C VAL A 243 2.19 4.02 -14.81
N LYS A 244 3.44 4.53 -14.80
CA LYS A 244 3.71 5.97 -14.86
C LYS A 244 3.23 6.58 -16.17
N LYS A 245 3.48 5.90 -17.31
CA LYS A 245 3.00 6.37 -18.63
C LYS A 245 1.48 6.32 -18.69
N THR A 246 0.87 5.26 -18.18
CA THR A 246 -0.58 5.11 -18.09
C THR A 246 -1.23 6.22 -17.28
N MET A 247 -0.66 6.55 -16.11
CA MET A 247 -1.13 7.66 -15.28
C MET A 247 -0.96 9.01 -15.98
N LEU A 248 0.19 9.26 -16.63
CA LEU A 248 0.43 10.49 -17.39
C LEU A 248 -0.59 10.68 -18.51
N VAL A 249 -0.88 9.65 -19.30
CA VAL A 249 -1.89 9.71 -20.36
C VAL A 249 -3.25 10.06 -19.78
N SER A 250 -3.66 9.39 -18.69
CA SER A 250 -4.92 9.67 -18.02
C SER A 250 -4.99 11.10 -17.46
N ILE A 251 -3.89 11.62 -16.89
CA ILE A 251 -3.78 13.00 -16.40
C ILE A 251 -4.02 14.00 -17.55
N VAL A 252 -3.31 13.81 -18.67
CA VAL A 252 -3.44 14.72 -19.84
C VAL A 252 -4.87 14.70 -20.39
N ILE A 253 -5.46 13.53 -20.56
CA ILE A 253 -6.83 13.39 -21.06
C ILE A 253 -7.83 13.98 -20.06
N SER A 254 -7.67 13.76 -18.75
CA SER A 254 -8.52 14.38 -17.72
C SER A 254 -8.43 15.90 -17.73
N PHE A 255 -7.23 16.46 -17.94
CA PHE A 255 -7.01 17.90 -18.03
C PHE A 255 -7.77 18.48 -19.22
N ILE A 256 -7.67 17.84 -20.40
CA ILE A 256 -8.39 18.26 -21.62
C ILE A 256 -9.90 18.19 -21.41
N ILE A 257 -10.40 17.09 -20.82
CA ILE A 257 -11.84 16.92 -20.55
C ILE A 257 -12.33 17.97 -19.55
N ALA A 258 -11.59 18.24 -18.48
CA ALA A 258 -11.96 19.28 -17.51
C ALA A 258 -12.03 20.67 -18.16
N MET A 259 -11.08 20.99 -19.04
CA MET A 259 -11.06 22.27 -19.74
C MET A 259 -12.21 22.42 -20.72
N PHE A 260 -12.49 21.41 -21.56
CA PHE A 260 -13.47 21.55 -22.65
C PHE A 260 -14.90 21.14 -22.27
N ILE A 261 -15.07 20.12 -21.41
CA ILE A 261 -16.39 19.59 -21.04
C ILE A 261 -16.90 20.24 -19.76
N GLN A 262 -16.06 20.35 -18.71
CA GLN A 262 -16.46 20.99 -17.46
C GLN A 262 -16.24 22.51 -17.48
N ARG A 263 -15.53 23.05 -18.49
CA ARG A 263 -15.22 24.47 -18.68
C ARG A 263 -14.39 25.11 -17.57
N ASP A 264 -13.55 24.29 -16.91
CA ASP A 264 -12.59 24.80 -15.94
C ASP A 264 -11.47 25.60 -16.62
N SER A 265 -11.04 26.69 -15.99
CA SER A 265 -9.91 27.48 -16.52
C SER A 265 -8.58 26.72 -16.31
N VAL A 266 -7.62 26.93 -17.20
CA VAL A 266 -6.27 26.34 -17.11
C VAL A 266 -5.62 26.65 -15.75
N VAL A 267 -5.80 27.87 -15.23
CA VAL A 267 -5.27 28.31 -13.93
C VAL A 267 -5.90 27.49 -12.80
N ALA A 268 -7.21 27.27 -12.82
CA ALA A 268 -7.89 26.44 -11.84
C ALA A 268 -7.38 24.99 -11.87
N LEU A 269 -7.20 24.41 -13.06
CA LEU A 269 -6.71 23.05 -13.23
C LEU A 269 -5.28 22.88 -12.71
N ILE A 270 -4.40 23.85 -12.95
CA ILE A 270 -3.04 23.84 -12.37
C ILE A 270 -3.11 23.92 -10.84
N ASN A 271 -3.96 24.77 -10.29
CA ASN A 271 -4.19 24.87 -8.86
C ASN A 271 -4.71 23.55 -8.29
N TYR A 272 -5.65 22.87 -8.95
CA TYR A 272 -6.13 21.56 -8.53
C TYR A 272 -5.02 20.51 -8.54
N CYS A 273 -4.15 20.51 -9.54
CA CYS A 273 -2.99 19.61 -9.57
C CYS A 273 -2.07 19.81 -8.37
N ILE A 274 -1.88 21.03 -7.89
CA ILE A 274 -0.96 21.34 -6.78
C ILE A 274 -1.67 21.19 -5.43
N PHE A 275 -2.78 21.89 -5.23
CA PHE A 275 -3.45 22.03 -3.92
C PHE A 275 -4.59 21.02 -3.70
N GLY A 276 -5.03 20.32 -4.76
CA GLY A 276 -6.17 19.43 -4.74
C GLY A 276 -7.46 20.07 -5.22
N TYR A 277 -8.39 19.22 -5.63
CA TYR A 277 -9.70 19.66 -6.10
C TYR A 277 -10.58 20.15 -4.95
N HIS A 278 -11.26 21.24 -5.16
CA HIS A 278 -12.31 21.79 -4.29
C HIS A 278 -13.45 22.35 -5.13
N HIS A 279 -14.67 22.22 -4.65
CA HIS A 279 -15.87 22.67 -5.35
C HIS A 279 -16.59 23.75 -4.53
N PRO A 280 -17.19 24.81 -5.18
CA PRO A 280 -17.90 25.88 -4.50
C PRO A 280 -19.12 25.41 -3.71
N ASN A 281 -19.82 24.37 -4.19
CA ASN A 281 -20.93 23.76 -3.47
C ASN A 281 -20.41 22.95 -2.28
N GLU A 282 -20.75 23.35 -1.06
CA GLU A 282 -20.26 22.71 0.19
C GLU A 282 -20.56 21.21 0.28
N ARG A 283 -21.79 20.79 -0.06
CA ARG A 283 -22.17 19.37 -0.02
C ARG A 283 -21.34 18.54 -0.99
N LEU A 284 -21.14 19.04 -2.20
CA LEU A 284 -20.29 18.39 -3.20
C LEU A 284 -18.82 18.42 -2.77
N ASN A 285 -18.35 19.52 -2.20
CA ASN A 285 -16.99 19.64 -1.69
C ASN A 285 -16.68 18.63 -0.60
N LEU A 286 -17.60 18.37 0.33
CA LEU A 286 -17.43 17.29 1.35
C LEU A 286 -17.22 15.91 0.71
N MET A 287 -17.79 15.67 -0.48
CA MET A 287 -17.69 14.39 -1.18
C MET A 287 -16.49 14.31 -2.11
N MET A 288 -16.15 15.44 -2.76
CA MET A 288 -15.23 15.49 -3.90
C MET A 288 -13.91 16.21 -3.60
N LYS A 289 -13.74 16.88 -2.45
CA LYS A 289 -12.48 17.52 -2.07
C LYS A 289 -11.36 16.50 -1.97
N GLY A 290 -10.17 16.81 -2.51
CA GLY A 290 -8.96 16.02 -2.29
C GLY A 290 -8.03 15.91 -3.49
N GLY A 291 -6.99 15.11 -3.35
CA GLY A 291 -5.91 14.98 -4.33
C GLY A 291 -4.92 16.16 -4.27
N GLY A 292 -4.20 16.36 -5.38
CA GLY A 292 -3.15 17.37 -5.49
C GLY A 292 -1.80 16.89 -4.98
N VAL A 293 -0.73 17.43 -5.56
CA VAL A 293 0.66 17.04 -5.21
C VAL A 293 0.94 17.27 -3.72
N LEU A 294 0.43 18.36 -3.14
CA LEU A 294 0.64 18.68 -1.72
C LEU A 294 0.07 17.63 -0.78
N SER A 295 -0.98 16.91 -1.17
CA SER A 295 -1.53 15.80 -0.36
C SER A 295 -0.50 14.67 -0.15
N MET A 296 0.49 14.54 -1.04
CA MET A 296 1.51 13.50 -1.02
C MET A 296 2.84 13.92 -0.36
N VAL A 297 2.97 15.19 0.06
CA VAL A 297 4.22 15.71 0.65
C VAL A 297 4.59 14.95 1.93
N ASN A 298 3.63 14.77 2.84
CA ASN A 298 3.91 14.08 4.11
C ASN A 298 4.39 12.64 3.89
N VAL A 299 3.75 11.93 2.98
CA VAL A 299 4.14 10.57 2.57
C VAL A 299 5.52 10.57 1.93
N SER A 300 5.83 11.55 1.09
CA SER A 300 7.15 11.70 0.46
C SER A 300 8.25 11.90 1.49
N LEU A 301 7.99 12.68 2.55
CA LEU A 301 8.92 12.87 3.66
C LEU A 301 9.15 11.55 4.42
N ILE A 302 8.08 10.81 4.74
CA ILE A 302 8.18 9.50 5.40
C ILE A 302 9.06 8.55 4.59
N VAL A 303 8.82 8.45 3.27
CA VAL A 303 9.61 7.59 2.38
C VAL A 303 11.06 8.04 2.28
N GLY A 304 11.30 9.34 2.11
CA GLY A 304 12.64 9.89 2.00
C GLY A 304 13.48 9.60 3.25
N ILE A 305 12.95 9.95 4.43
CA ILE A 305 13.66 9.75 5.71
C ILE A 305 13.88 8.27 6.00
N SER A 306 12.85 7.43 5.86
CA SER A 306 12.99 5.99 6.14
C SER A 306 13.96 5.30 5.18
N SER A 307 13.96 5.68 3.91
CA SER A 307 14.89 5.11 2.93
C SER A 307 16.34 5.50 3.19
N SER A 308 16.59 6.63 3.85
CA SER A 308 17.94 7.03 4.27
C SER A 308 18.58 6.02 5.24
N TYR A 309 17.77 5.33 6.05
CA TYR A 309 18.26 4.31 7.00
C TYR A 309 18.94 3.14 6.30
N SER A 310 18.50 2.77 5.10
CA SER A 310 19.05 1.63 4.37
C SER A 310 20.54 1.81 4.08
N GLY A 311 20.96 3.04 3.77
CA GLY A 311 22.36 3.38 3.56
C GLY A 311 23.19 3.27 4.85
N ILE A 312 22.63 3.74 5.97
CA ILE A 312 23.28 3.65 7.29
C ILE A 312 23.42 2.19 7.72
N PHE A 313 22.35 1.37 7.56
CA PHE A 313 22.39 -0.04 7.94
C PHE A 313 23.41 -0.85 7.16
N LYS A 314 23.56 -0.59 5.86
CA LYS A 314 24.58 -1.21 5.01
C LYS A 314 25.99 -0.83 5.45
N GLU A 315 26.24 0.45 5.67
CA GLU A 315 27.55 0.97 6.05
C GLU A 315 27.99 0.43 7.44
N THR A 316 27.09 0.49 8.42
CA THR A 316 27.40 0.07 9.81
C THR A 316 27.33 -1.43 10.04
N LYS A 317 26.93 -2.22 9.04
CA LYS A 317 26.65 -3.68 9.15
C LYS A 317 25.78 -4.02 10.36
N MET A 318 24.83 -3.14 10.69
CA MET A 318 24.00 -3.19 11.89
C MET A 318 23.20 -4.49 12.00
N LEU A 319 22.79 -5.07 10.87
CA LEU A 319 21.94 -6.25 10.80
C LEU A 319 22.67 -7.58 11.08
N VAL A 320 24.01 -7.61 10.97
CA VAL A 320 24.79 -8.87 11.13
C VAL A 320 24.63 -9.47 12.51
N SER A 321 24.64 -8.65 13.57
CA SER A 321 24.47 -9.14 14.93
C SER A 321 23.04 -9.68 15.17
N LEU A 322 22.04 -9.07 14.56
CA LEU A 322 20.65 -9.48 14.66
C LEU A 322 20.42 -10.84 13.97
N LYS A 323 21.02 -11.05 12.80
CA LYS A 323 20.95 -12.34 12.08
C LYS A 323 21.38 -13.51 12.94
N LYS A 324 22.47 -13.38 13.71
CA LYS A 324 22.94 -14.45 14.61
C LYS A 324 21.92 -14.79 15.69
N HIS A 325 21.35 -13.79 16.35
CA HIS A 325 20.34 -14.01 17.39
C HIS A 325 19.07 -14.65 16.83
N LEU A 326 18.62 -14.25 15.66
CA LEU A 326 17.44 -14.85 15.00
C LEU A 326 17.67 -16.30 14.62
N LYS A 327 18.87 -16.66 14.15
CA LYS A 327 19.24 -18.05 13.84
C LYS A 327 19.26 -18.93 15.09
N ASP A 328 19.74 -18.42 16.20
CA ASP A 328 19.72 -19.18 17.46
C ASP A 328 18.30 -19.30 18.03
N PHE A 329 17.46 -18.29 17.84
CA PHE A 329 16.06 -18.33 18.23
C PHE A 329 15.25 -19.32 17.39
N SER A 330 15.52 -19.44 16.08
CA SER A 330 14.82 -20.38 15.19
C SER A 330 15.07 -21.86 15.55
N LYS A 331 16.22 -22.17 16.16
CA LYS A 331 16.48 -23.52 16.65
C LYS A 331 15.57 -23.93 17.81
N LYS A 332 15.12 -22.97 18.61
CA LYS A 332 14.26 -23.17 19.79
C LYS A 332 12.77 -23.11 19.48
N THR A 333 12.42 -22.47 18.37
CA THR A 333 11.02 -22.23 17.95
C THR A 333 10.77 -22.81 16.55
N SER A 334 9.91 -22.19 15.76
CA SER A 334 9.68 -22.51 14.35
C SER A 334 10.36 -21.51 13.46
N SER A 335 10.98 -21.95 12.37
CA SER A 335 11.54 -21.06 11.33
C SER A 335 10.49 -20.12 10.75
N TYR A 336 9.28 -20.63 10.51
CA TYR A 336 8.15 -19.84 10.05
C TYR A 336 7.78 -18.70 11.01
N PHE A 337 7.74 -19.00 12.31
CA PHE A 337 7.44 -18.01 13.35
C PHE A 337 8.52 -16.92 13.41
N VAL A 338 9.79 -17.30 13.30
CA VAL A 338 10.91 -16.35 13.29
C VAL A 338 10.85 -15.43 12.05
N ILE A 339 10.56 -15.99 10.87
CA ILE A 339 10.42 -15.20 9.64
C ILE A 339 9.21 -14.26 9.75
N PHE A 340 8.08 -14.71 10.29
CA PHE A 340 6.89 -13.89 10.52
C PHE A 340 7.18 -12.68 11.42
N LEU A 341 7.83 -12.89 12.57
CA LEU A 341 8.24 -11.80 13.47
C LEU A 341 9.25 -10.86 12.81
N SER A 342 10.24 -11.43 12.10
CA SER A 342 11.24 -10.65 11.38
C SER A 342 10.61 -9.80 10.28
N SER A 343 9.55 -10.28 9.62
CA SER A 343 8.78 -9.53 8.61
C SER A 343 8.11 -8.29 9.22
N ILE A 344 7.52 -8.41 10.40
CA ILE A 344 6.92 -7.29 11.12
C ILE A 344 7.99 -6.27 11.50
N ILE A 345 9.08 -6.71 12.13
CA ILE A 345 10.17 -5.84 12.59
C ILE A 345 10.83 -5.14 11.40
N SER A 346 11.19 -5.90 10.37
CA SER A 346 11.81 -5.35 9.16
C SER A 346 10.89 -4.36 8.45
N GLY A 347 9.60 -4.67 8.34
CA GLY A 347 8.60 -3.79 7.74
C GLY A 347 8.39 -2.49 8.53
N ALA A 348 8.43 -2.58 9.87
CA ALA A 348 8.30 -1.42 10.74
C ALA A 348 9.52 -0.49 10.65
N ILE A 349 10.72 -1.05 10.54
CA ILE A 349 11.98 -0.28 10.44
C ILE A 349 12.17 0.28 9.04
N ALA A 350 11.88 -0.53 8.03
CA ALA A 350 12.10 -0.15 6.62
C ALA A 350 11.12 0.93 6.14
N CYS A 351 9.93 1.01 6.71
CA CYS A 351 8.84 1.90 6.31
C CYS A 351 8.44 1.79 4.82
N ASN A 352 9.00 0.85 4.08
CA ASN A 352 8.62 0.50 2.72
C ASN A 352 8.73 -1.01 2.47
N GLN A 353 7.94 -1.50 1.52
CA GLN A 353 7.81 -2.92 1.21
C GLN A 353 9.10 -3.54 0.68
N SER A 354 9.76 -2.90 -0.27
CA SER A 354 10.96 -3.46 -0.93
C SER A 354 12.11 -3.62 0.05
N LEU A 355 12.40 -2.58 0.86
CA LEU A 355 13.45 -2.66 1.86
C LEU A 355 13.10 -3.68 2.96
N GLY A 356 11.84 -3.69 3.42
CA GLY A 356 11.37 -4.69 4.39
C GLY A 356 11.59 -6.12 3.91
N THR A 357 11.32 -6.38 2.63
CA THR A 357 11.54 -7.68 1.97
C THR A 357 13.03 -8.04 1.92
N ILE A 358 13.88 -7.11 1.49
CA ILE A 358 15.34 -7.31 1.45
C ILE A 358 15.88 -7.62 2.84
N LEU A 359 15.51 -6.81 3.84
CA LEU A 359 15.95 -7.00 5.23
C LEU A 359 15.49 -8.34 5.79
N THR A 360 14.25 -8.73 5.57
CA THR A 360 13.74 -10.03 6.04
C THR A 360 14.49 -11.19 5.38
N ASN A 361 14.76 -11.10 4.09
CA ASN A 361 15.55 -12.11 3.39
C ASN A 361 17.01 -12.15 3.85
N GLU A 362 17.65 -11.01 4.08
CA GLU A 362 19.02 -10.96 4.64
C GLU A 362 19.11 -11.56 6.03
N LEU A 363 18.09 -11.36 6.87
CA LEU A 363 18.06 -11.87 8.25
C LEU A 363 17.73 -13.36 8.32
N CYS A 364 16.80 -13.85 7.48
CA CYS A 364 16.18 -15.16 7.65
C CYS A 364 16.37 -16.11 6.45
N GLY A 365 16.98 -15.66 5.34
CA GLY A 365 17.04 -16.43 4.08
C GLY A 365 17.75 -17.78 4.14
N GLU A 366 18.51 -18.04 5.22
CA GLU A 366 19.19 -19.33 5.46
C GLU A 366 18.39 -20.27 6.38
N LEU A 367 17.21 -19.88 6.85
CA LEU A 367 16.45 -20.68 7.83
C LEU A 367 15.63 -21.80 7.16
N VAL A 368 15.27 -21.62 5.90
CA VAL A 368 14.46 -22.55 5.10
C VAL A 368 15.00 -22.65 3.67
N GLU A 369 14.48 -23.58 2.88
CA GLU A 369 14.85 -23.71 1.46
C GLU A 369 14.41 -22.47 0.64
N LYS A 370 15.12 -22.19 -0.45
CA LYS A 370 14.90 -21.00 -1.28
C LYS A 370 13.46 -20.85 -1.79
N GLN A 371 12.87 -21.95 -2.27
CA GLN A 371 11.49 -21.95 -2.76
C GLN A 371 10.49 -21.69 -1.64
N GLU A 372 10.71 -22.26 -0.49
CA GLU A 372 9.93 -22.07 0.71
C GLU A 372 10.05 -20.62 1.22
N MET A 373 11.29 -20.08 1.25
CA MET A 373 11.55 -18.69 1.63
C MET A 373 10.82 -17.70 0.72
N ALA A 374 10.80 -17.93 -0.59
CA ALA A 374 10.06 -17.09 -1.54
C ALA A 374 8.58 -17.00 -1.16
N ILE A 375 7.94 -18.13 -0.88
CA ILE A 375 6.51 -18.17 -0.55
C ILE A 375 6.25 -17.57 0.83
N ILE A 376 7.12 -17.80 1.81
CA ILE A 376 6.96 -17.19 3.14
C ILE A 376 7.07 -15.66 3.05
N LEU A 377 8.04 -15.12 2.32
CA LEU A 377 8.17 -13.67 2.12
C LEU A 377 6.92 -13.07 1.47
N GLU A 378 6.39 -13.71 0.43
CA GLU A 378 5.16 -13.28 -0.24
C GLU A 378 3.93 -13.35 0.69
N ASN A 379 3.89 -14.36 1.56
CA ASN A 379 2.78 -14.57 2.48
C ASN A 379 2.89 -13.75 3.77
N THR A 380 4.04 -13.16 4.06
CA THR A 380 4.29 -12.40 5.30
C THR A 380 4.64 -10.95 5.02
N VAL A 381 5.91 -10.63 4.70
CA VAL A 381 6.37 -9.23 4.64
C VAL A 381 5.58 -8.39 3.63
N ILE A 382 5.24 -8.94 2.46
CA ILE A 382 4.49 -8.21 1.43
C ILE A 382 3.12 -7.74 1.92
N LEU A 383 2.48 -8.50 2.79
CA LEU A 383 1.16 -8.20 3.35
C LEU A 383 1.24 -7.43 4.67
N LEU A 384 2.11 -7.87 5.58
CA LEU A 384 2.20 -7.30 6.93
C LEU A 384 2.64 -5.83 6.91
N VAL A 385 3.46 -5.41 5.94
CA VAL A 385 3.82 -4.00 5.77
C VAL A 385 2.60 -3.11 5.47
N GLY A 386 1.57 -3.66 4.81
CA GLY A 386 0.29 -2.98 4.57
C GLY A 386 -0.59 -2.79 5.81
N LEU A 387 -0.20 -3.38 6.95
CA LEU A 387 -0.86 -3.20 8.25
C LEU A 387 -0.09 -2.25 9.19
N ILE A 388 1.09 -1.81 8.80
CA ILE A 388 1.93 -0.93 9.63
C ILE A 388 1.57 0.53 9.32
N PRO A 389 1.01 1.29 10.28
CA PRO A 389 0.44 2.62 10.04
C PRO A 389 1.38 3.65 9.42
N TRP A 390 2.67 3.54 9.70
CA TRP A 390 3.71 4.44 9.18
C TRP A 390 4.46 3.88 7.98
N ASN A 391 4.06 2.73 7.48
CA ASN A 391 4.64 2.17 6.27
C ASN A 391 3.91 2.73 5.05
N ILE A 392 4.66 3.10 4.01
CA ILE A 392 4.09 3.60 2.75
C ILE A 392 3.11 2.63 2.11
N ALA A 393 3.30 1.35 2.39
CA ALA A 393 2.42 0.28 1.93
C ALA A 393 0.97 0.43 2.45
N MET A 394 0.77 1.02 3.62
CA MET A 394 -0.54 1.34 4.18
C MET A 394 -0.94 2.80 3.92
N GLU A 395 -0.03 3.72 4.20
CA GLU A 395 -0.35 5.16 4.22
C GLU A 395 -0.70 5.70 2.83
N VAL A 396 0.08 5.34 1.80
CA VAL A 396 -0.14 5.86 0.43
C VAL A 396 -1.47 5.42 -0.16
N PRO A 397 -1.83 4.12 -0.14
CA PRO A 397 -3.13 3.68 -0.62
C PRO A 397 -4.30 4.36 0.11
N LEU A 398 -4.24 4.44 1.43
CA LEU A 398 -5.30 5.07 2.23
C LEU A 398 -5.39 6.57 1.97
N LYS A 399 -4.25 7.25 1.81
CA LYS A 399 -4.22 8.67 1.47
C LYS A 399 -4.78 8.96 0.08
N ALA A 400 -4.50 8.09 -0.89
CA ALA A 400 -5.03 8.23 -2.24
C ALA A 400 -6.57 8.18 -2.28
N ILE A 401 -7.17 7.38 -1.40
CA ILE A 401 -8.63 7.23 -1.29
C ILE A 401 -9.28 8.10 -0.19
N ASP A 402 -8.48 8.95 0.46
CA ASP A 402 -8.91 9.86 1.52
C ASP A 402 -9.56 9.14 2.74
N VAL A 403 -8.93 8.04 3.18
CA VAL A 403 -9.38 7.22 4.32
C VAL A 403 -8.30 7.15 5.38
N GLY A 404 -8.71 7.15 6.65
CA GLY A 404 -7.80 7.09 7.79
C GLY A 404 -7.21 5.70 8.03
N ILE A 405 -6.09 5.65 8.76
CA ILE A 405 -5.31 4.42 9.08
C ILE A 405 -6.12 3.33 9.79
N MET A 406 -7.23 3.68 10.45
CA MET A 406 -8.14 2.70 11.10
C MET A 406 -8.74 1.70 10.10
N ALA A 407 -8.69 1.98 8.79
CA ALA A 407 -9.08 1.04 7.74
C ALA A 407 -8.24 -0.25 7.76
N GLY A 408 -7.00 -0.19 8.24
CA GLY A 408 -6.14 -1.36 8.40
C GLY A 408 -6.74 -2.46 9.27
N VAL A 409 -7.57 -2.11 10.27
CA VAL A 409 -8.28 -3.08 11.12
C VAL A 409 -9.20 -3.98 10.28
N TYR A 410 -9.73 -3.46 9.19
CA TYR A 410 -10.63 -4.17 8.28
C TYR A 410 -9.94 -4.76 7.05
N ALA A 411 -8.62 -4.71 6.97
CA ALA A 411 -7.85 -5.31 5.88
C ALA A 411 -7.66 -6.83 6.09
N PHE A 412 -8.75 -7.57 6.10
CA PHE A 412 -8.82 -8.97 6.55
C PHE A 412 -7.85 -9.90 5.83
N TYR A 413 -7.68 -9.75 4.52
CA TYR A 413 -6.76 -10.60 3.77
C TYR A 413 -5.31 -10.49 4.26
N LEU A 414 -4.90 -9.29 4.69
CA LEU A 414 -3.56 -9.02 5.21
C LEU A 414 -3.29 -9.70 6.56
N TYR A 415 -4.34 -10.05 7.30
CA TYR A 415 -4.24 -10.86 8.52
C TYR A 415 -4.39 -12.35 8.22
N PHE A 416 -5.42 -12.72 7.47
CA PHE A 416 -5.80 -14.13 7.31
C PHE A 416 -4.74 -14.93 6.58
N LEU A 417 -4.13 -14.38 5.53
CA LEU A 417 -3.13 -15.13 4.78
C LEU A 417 -1.83 -15.36 5.58
N PRO A 418 -1.20 -14.34 6.20
CA PRO A 418 0.00 -14.58 7.01
C PRO A 418 -0.24 -15.53 8.18
N LEU A 419 -1.36 -15.40 8.88
CA LEU A 419 -1.71 -16.27 10.01
C LEU A 419 -2.01 -17.70 9.55
N TRP A 420 -2.74 -17.89 8.47
CA TRP A 420 -3.01 -19.20 7.88
C TRP A 420 -1.73 -19.94 7.52
N ASN A 421 -0.82 -19.25 6.82
CA ASN A 421 0.46 -19.84 6.43
C ASN A 421 1.39 -20.09 7.62
N LEU A 422 1.34 -19.24 8.64
CA LEU A 422 2.08 -19.47 9.89
C LEU A 422 1.62 -20.77 10.57
N ILE A 423 0.31 -20.96 10.69
CA ILE A 423 -0.27 -22.17 11.30
C ILE A 423 0.15 -23.42 10.51
N LEU A 424 -0.03 -23.40 9.19
CA LEU A 424 0.36 -24.53 8.33
C LEU A 424 1.86 -24.83 8.42
N GLY A 425 2.72 -23.81 8.31
CA GLY A 425 4.16 -23.97 8.36
C GLY A 425 4.66 -24.53 9.69
N VAL A 426 4.09 -24.08 10.81
CA VAL A 426 4.44 -24.63 12.14
C VAL A 426 4.01 -26.10 12.27
N ILE A 427 2.85 -26.47 11.74
CA ILE A 427 2.36 -27.86 11.75
C ILE A 427 3.26 -28.75 10.89
N GLU A 428 3.59 -28.32 9.67
CA GLU A 428 4.48 -29.06 8.77
C GLU A 428 5.88 -29.28 9.38
N GLU A 429 6.42 -28.25 10.01
CA GLU A 429 7.74 -28.33 10.65
C GLU A 429 7.75 -29.29 11.85
N ARG A 430 6.66 -29.31 12.63
CA ARG A 430 6.48 -30.30 13.72
C ARG A 430 6.40 -31.72 13.19
N ASN A 431 5.64 -31.95 12.13
CA ASN A 431 5.51 -33.28 11.53
C ASN A 431 6.85 -33.78 10.97
N LYS A 432 7.61 -32.90 10.27
CA LYS A 432 8.96 -33.26 9.78
C LYS A 432 9.93 -33.61 10.90
N LYS A 433 9.83 -32.98 12.09
CA LYS A 433 10.64 -33.30 13.26
C LYS A 433 10.23 -34.65 13.91
N SER A 434 8.93 -34.94 13.93
CA SER A 434 8.40 -36.21 14.48
C SER A 434 8.76 -37.43 13.64
N TYR A 435 8.97 -37.29 12.33
CA TYR A 435 9.43 -38.39 11.44
C TYR A 435 10.95 -38.60 11.45
N LYS A 436 11.72 -37.74 12.12
CA LYS A 436 13.20 -37.86 12.25
C LYS A 436 13.64 -38.39 13.60
N LEU A 437 12.73 -38.63 14.52
CA LEU A 437 12.90 -39.32 15.79
C LEU A 437 12.40 -40.77 15.69
#